data_84ee3acf7cc1a5f591e4826d216039b7
#
_entry.id   84ee3acf7cc1a5f591e4826d216039b7
#
_cell.length_a   1.000
_cell.length_b   1.000
_cell.length_c   1.000
_cell.angle_alpha   90.00
_cell.angle_beta   90.00
_cell.angle_gamma   90.00
#
_symmetry.space_group_name_H-M   'P 1'
#
loop_
_entity.id
_entity.type
_entity.pdbx_description
1 polymer ?
#
loop_
_entity_poly.entity_id
_entity_poly.type
_entity_poly.pdbx_seq_one_letter_code
_entity_poly.pdbx_strand_id
1 'polypeptide(L)'
;HAVESTFSWNILAERLLAFTHNGWWFVVSYVGLMLLSPLLNKAVDGMMGKQLLHSVLLFSVVILYLGWYQKVEVTNYGNSLISFVWIYLIGRYIGKHVSLDSIRAYRWLWLCGYLVACLALFGLIMVRYHFSVKMHYPLDYNNPFVVVAAIMLLLFFLSLNFQSKTVNWIASSVFAAYLIQESCYFGHDWLYPQMREIFVYVPDGWRILVLLGVSGAFLMLSVLIDKILGVISGSILKIYDR
;
A
#
# COMPACT_ATOMS: atom_id res chain seq x y z
N HIS A 1 -14.67 -23.68 23.08
CA HIS A 1 -15.08 -22.50 23.86
C HIS A 1 -15.91 -21.63 22.93
N ALA A 2 -17.25 -21.64 23.14
CA ALA A 2 -18.16 -20.73 22.49
C ALA A 2 -17.87 -19.32 23.03
N VAL A 3 -17.40 -18.44 22.15
CA VAL A 3 -17.32 -17.00 22.46
C VAL A 3 -18.76 -16.51 22.45
N GLU A 4 -19.37 -16.35 23.62
CA GLU A 4 -20.58 -15.56 23.78
C GLU A 4 -20.26 -14.13 23.34
N SER A 5 -20.67 -13.79 22.13
CA SER A 5 -20.62 -12.44 21.61
C SER A 5 -21.70 -11.61 22.31
N THR A 6 -21.43 -11.17 23.53
CA THR A 6 -22.26 -10.15 24.18
C THR A 6 -22.17 -8.90 23.33
N PHE A 7 -23.28 -8.54 22.67
CA PHE A 7 -23.43 -7.29 21.94
C PHE A 7 -23.14 -6.13 22.90
N SER A 8 -22.09 -5.38 22.64
CA SER A 8 -21.71 -4.19 23.39
C SER A 8 -21.72 -2.97 22.47
N TRP A 9 -22.39 -1.93 22.90
CA TRP A 9 -22.38 -0.65 22.17
C TRP A 9 -20.98 -0.08 21.96
N ASN A 10 -20.05 -0.34 22.88
CA ASN A 10 -18.66 0.06 22.75
C ASN A 10 -17.99 -0.67 21.58
N ILE A 11 -18.23 -1.99 21.44
CA ILE A 11 -17.73 -2.78 20.32
C ILE A 11 -18.33 -2.31 18.99
N LEU A 12 -19.60 -1.95 18.97
CA LEU A 12 -20.23 -1.38 17.77
C LEU A 12 -19.67 0.00 17.42
N ALA A 13 -19.47 0.87 18.41
CA ALA A 13 -18.89 2.19 18.21
C ALA A 13 -17.44 2.11 17.73
N GLU A 14 -16.61 1.25 18.33
CA GLU A 14 -15.25 0.97 17.88
C GLU A 14 -15.19 0.46 16.45
N ARG A 15 -16.20 -0.29 16.02
CA ARG A 15 -16.30 -0.86 14.67
C ARG A 15 -16.82 0.12 13.63
N LEU A 16 -17.77 0.97 14.01
CA LEU A 16 -18.29 2.05 13.15
C LEU A 16 -17.27 3.17 13.00
N LEU A 17 -16.48 3.42 14.04
CA LEU A 17 -15.35 4.35 14.03
C LEU A 17 -14.05 3.62 13.64
N ALA A 18 -14.06 2.95 12.49
CA ALA A 18 -12.91 2.24 11.93
C ALA A 18 -11.63 3.08 11.87
N PHE A 19 -11.76 4.42 11.88
CA PHE A 19 -10.65 5.38 11.93
C PHE A 19 -9.93 5.46 13.28
N THR A 20 -10.50 4.92 14.35
CA THR A 20 -9.92 4.97 15.70
C THR A 20 -9.21 3.69 16.09
N HIS A 21 -9.32 2.62 15.28
CA HIS A 21 -8.74 1.32 15.59
C HIS A 21 -7.42 1.10 14.85
N ASN A 22 -6.42 0.58 15.57
CA ASN A 22 -5.06 0.35 15.06
C ASN A 22 -4.97 -0.60 13.84
N GLY A 23 -6.04 -1.35 13.52
CA GLY A 23 -6.09 -2.25 12.38
C GLY A 23 -6.12 -1.55 11.00
N TRP A 24 -6.54 -0.29 10.93
CA TRP A 24 -6.73 0.44 9.66
C TRP A 24 -5.73 1.59 9.49
N TRP A 25 -4.50 1.37 9.91
CA TRP A 25 -3.41 2.35 9.86
C TRP A 25 -3.27 3.05 8.50
N PHE A 26 -3.46 2.30 7.40
CA PHE A 26 -3.39 2.85 6.04
C PHE A 26 -4.51 3.87 5.80
N VAL A 27 -5.75 3.54 6.18
CA VAL A 27 -6.91 4.44 6.00
C VAL A 27 -6.72 5.72 6.80
N VAL A 28 -6.30 5.60 8.06
CA VAL A 28 -6.03 6.75 8.94
C VAL A 28 -4.94 7.64 8.34
N SER A 29 -3.84 7.05 7.90
CA SER A 29 -2.72 7.79 7.27
C SER A 29 -3.14 8.40 5.94
N TYR A 30 -3.93 7.70 5.14
CA TYR A 30 -4.44 8.19 3.85
C TYR A 30 -5.41 9.38 4.04
N VAL A 31 -6.38 9.26 4.95
CA VAL A 31 -7.31 10.37 5.27
C VAL A 31 -6.54 11.56 5.82
N GLY A 32 -5.58 11.34 6.72
CA GLY A 32 -4.71 12.39 7.21
C GLY A 32 -3.93 13.10 6.09
N LEU A 33 -3.39 12.32 5.14
CA LEU A 33 -2.73 12.89 3.95
C LEU A 33 -3.71 13.69 3.09
N MET A 34 -4.93 13.20 2.87
CA MET A 34 -5.95 13.93 2.09
C MET A 34 -6.29 15.27 2.72
N LEU A 35 -6.43 15.32 4.04
CA LEU A 35 -6.66 16.57 4.78
C LEU A 35 -5.46 17.53 4.67
N LEU A 36 -4.23 17.02 4.67
CA LEU A 36 -3.02 17.83 4.52
C LEU A 36 -2.71 18.20 3.06
N SER A 37 -3.25 17.47 2.08
CA SER A 37 -2.87 17.62 0.68
C SER A 37 -3.06 19.03 0.11
N PRO A 38 -4.10 19.83 0.46
CA PRO A 38 -4.22 21.21 -0.04
C PRO A 38 -3.07 22.09 0.44
N LEU A 39 -2.64 21.93 1.69
CA LEU A 39 -1.52 22.66 2.28
C LEU A 39 -0.20 22.25 1.63
N LEU A 40 0.02 20.94 1.49
CA LEU A 40 1.22 20.39 0.85
C LEU A 40 1.31 20.81 -0.62
N ASN A 41 0.21 20.80 -1.36
CA ASN A 41 0.15 21.25 -2.74
C ASN A 41 0.55 22.72 -2.85
N LYS A 42 -0.03 23.58 -2.03
CA LYS A 42 0.30 25.01 -2.01
C LYS A 42 1.78 25.26 -1.69
N ALA A 43 2.34 24.52 -0.74
CA ALA A 43 3.76 24.60 -0.42
C ALA A 43 4.65 24.16 -1.59
N VAL A 44 4.35 23.00 -2.20
CA VAL A 44 5.11 22.45 -3.34
C VAL A 44 4.98 23.33 -4.58
N ASP A 45 3.81 23.93 -4.83
CA ASP A 45 3.59 24.78 -6.01
C ASP A 45 4.39 26.09 -5.93
N GLY A 46 4.70 26.56 -4.73
CA GLY A 46 5.58 27.70 -4.51
C GLY A 46 7.08 27.40 -4.61
N MET A 47 7.49 26.12 -4.73
CA MET A 47 8.89 25.72 -4.78
C MET A 47 9.41 25.58 -6.21
N MET A 48 10.66 26.01 -6.44
CA MET A 48 11.41 25.66 -7.66
C MET A 48 11.79 24.17 -7.64
N GLY A 49 11.97 23.55 -8.80
CA GLY A 49 12.30 22.12 -8.91
C GLY A 49 13.52 21.68 -8.10
N LYS A 50 14.57 22.50 -8.09
CA LYS A 50 15.78 22.24 -7.27
C LYS A 50 15.49 22.29 -5.77
N GLN A 51 14.68 23.24 -5.32
CA GLN A 51 14.29 23.37 -3.90
C GLN A 51 13.45 22.17 -3.46
N LEU A 52 12.47 21.77 -4.27
CA LEU A 52 11.65 20.60 -3.98
C LEU A 52 12.51 19.33 -3.95
N LEU A 53 13.44 19.15 -4.90
CA LEU A 53 14.35 18.00 -4.89
C LEU A 53 15.20 17.95 -3.61
N HIS A 54 15.81 19.07 -3.23
CA HIS A 54 16.61 19.12 -1.99
C HIS A 54 15.74 18.80 -0.76
N SER A 55 14.52 19.33 -0.68
CA SER A 55 13.59 19.05 0.41
C SER A 55 13.21 17.57 0.46
N VAL A 56 12.92 16.96 -0.69
CA VAL A 56 12.59 15.51 -0.80
C VAL A 56 13.79 14.67 -0.39
N LEU A 57 15.00 15.00 -0.86
CA LEU A 57 16.22 14.25 -0.51
C LEU A 57 16.54 14.37 0.98
N LEU A 58 16.50 15.58 1.55
CA LEU A 58 16.73 15.78 2.97
C LEU A 58 15.70 15.02 3.82
N PHE A 59 14.43 15.13 3.45
CA PHE A 59 13.36 14.40 4.15
C PHE A 59 13.53 12.88 4.00
N SER A 60 13.96 12.38 2.84
CA SER A 60 14.30 10.98 2.63
C SER A 60 15.41 10.51 3.56
N VAL A 61 16.50 11.28 3.69
CA VAL A 61 17.59 10.95 4.62
C VAL A 61 17.08 10.88 6.06
N VAL A 62 16.27 11.85 6.48
CA VAL A 62 15.70 11.89 7.84
C VAL A 62 14.79 10.67 8.07
N ILE A 63 13.86 10.38 7.15
CA ILE A 63 12.92 9.24 7.30
C ILE A 63 13.64 7.90 7.25
N LEU A 64 14.62 7.74 6.37
CA LEU A 64 15.40 6.49 6.29
C LEU A 64 16.28 6.31 7.53
N TYR A 65 16.91 7.38 8.00
CA TYR A 65 17.74 7.31 9.20
C TYR A 65 16.90 7.05 10.46
N LEU A 66 15.88 7.87 10.71
CA LEU A 66 15.04 7.74 11.91
C LEU A 66 14.11 6.52 11.83
N GLY A 67 13.57 6.23 10.67
CA GLY A 67 12.56 5.20 10.50
C GLY A 67 13.14 3.80 10.35
N TRP A 68 14.08 3.62 9.40
CA TRP A 68 14.61 2.29 9.12
C TRP A 68 15.81 1.95 10.01
N TYR A 69 16.73 2.90 10.24
CA TYR A 69 17.93 2.63 11.03
C TYR A 69 17.67 2.73 12.53
N GLN A 70 17.08 3.83 13.03
CA GLN A 70 16.86 4.07 14.46
C GLN A 70 15.52 3.49 15.00
N LYS A 71 14.56 3.16 14.15
CA LYS A 71 13.22 2.65 14.51
C LYS A 71 12.44 3.57 15.45
N VAL A 72 12.49 4.86 15.22
CA VAL A 72 11.73 5.82 16.02
C VAL A 72 10.23 5.60 15.81
N GLU A 73 9.46 5.53 16.90
CA GLU A 73 8.01 5.25 16.89
C GLU A 73 7.19 6.15 15.98
N VAL A 74 7.60 7.43 15.81
CA VAL A 74 6.94 8.39 14.92
C VAL A 74 6.81 7.88 13.48
N THR A 75 7.73 7.03 13.01
CA THR A 75 7.68 6.47 11.67
C THR A 75 6.92 5.15 11.60
N ASN A 76 6.75 4.46 12.72
CA ASN A 76 6.03 3.19 12.87
C ASN A 76 6.30 2.21 11.70
N TYR A 77 7.58 1.93 11.42
CA TYR A 77 8.03 1.05 10.32
C TYR A 77 7.54 1.47 8.91
N GLY A 78 7.18 2.73 8.73
CA GLY A 78 6.58 3.26 7.51
C GLY A 78 5.05 3.36 7.53
N ASN A 79 4.40 2.83 8.58
CA ASN A 79 2.94 2.82 8.75
C ASN A 79 2.42 4.11 9.41
N SER A 80 2.93 5.27 9.02
CA SER A 80 2.60 6.54 9.66
C SER A 80 2.27 7.63 8.65
N LEU A 81 1.50 8.62 9.08
CA LEU A 81 1.16 9.78 8.27
C LEU A 81 2.40 10.49 7.73
N ILE A 82 3.47 10.57 8.51
CA ILE A 82 4.72 11.23 8.07
C ILE A 82 5.38 10.48 6.91
N SER A 83 5.31 9.15 6.90
CA SER A 83 5.78 8.32 5.78
C SER A 83 4.92 8.53 4.54
N PHE A 84 3.61 8.70 4.68
CA PHE A 84 2.71 9.05 3.58
C PHE A 84 3.00 10.42 3.00
N VAL A 85 3.24 11.42 3.84
CA VAL A 85 3.67 12.77 3.39
C VAL A 85 4.99 12.68 2.61
N TRP A 86 5.94 11.90 3.09
CA TRP A 86 7.21 11.69 2.40
C TRP A 86 7.03 11.10 1.00
N ILE A 87 6.31 9.97 0.89
CA ILE A 87 6.03 9.33 -0.40
C ILE A 87 5.22 10.24 -1.32
N TYR A 88 4.26 11.01 -0.76
CA TYR A 88 3.49 12.00 -1.51
C TYR A 88 4.39 13.09 -2.12
N LEU A 89 5.37 13.60 -1.37
CA LEU A 89 6.31 14.61 -1.87
C LEU A 89 7.21 14.03 -2.99
N ILE A 90 7.64 12.76 -2.88
CA ILE A 90 8.36 12.07 -3.96
C ILE A 90 7.47 12.00 -5.21
N GLY A 91 6.22 11.58 -5.06
CA GLY A 91 5.25 11.50 -6.16
C GLY A 91 4.99 12.86 -6.80
N ARG A 92 4.87 13.94 -6.00
CA ARG A 92 4.71 15.32 -6.49
C ARG A 92 5.93 15.80 -7.26
N TYR A 93 7.15 15.48 -6.78
CA TYR A 93 8.37 15.79 -7.50
C TYR A 93 8.42 15.10 -8.86
N ILE A 94 8.13 13.80 -8.92
CA ILE A 94 8.09 13.03 -10.15
C ILE A 94 7.06 13.63 -11.12
N GLY A 95 5.82 13.83 -10.66
CA GLY A 95 4.74 14.32 -11.50
C GLY A 95 4.92 15.76 -12.02
N LYS A 96 5.67 16.61 -11.30
CA LYS A 96 5.86 18.02 -11.66
C LYS A 96 7.13 18.28 -12.45
N HIS A 97 8.20 17.55 -12.19
CA HIS A 97 9.55 17.89 -12.67
C HIS A 97 10.21 16.80 -13.54
N VAL A 98 9.64 15.59 -13.63
CA VAL A 98 10.18 14.53 -14.47
C VAL A 98 9.32 14.42 -15.72
N SER A 99 9.93 14.62 -16.91
CA SER A 99 9.20 14.55 -18.18
C SER A 99 8.80 13.11 -18.50
N LEU A 100 7.60 12.91 -19.04
CA LEU A 100 7.13 11.59 -19.47
C LEU A 100 8.02 11.00 -20.56
N ASP A 101 8.60 11.83 -21.43
CA ASP A 101 9.50 11.36 -22.49
C ASP A 101 10.79 10.76 -21.88
N SER A 102 11.36 11.41 -20.86
CA SER A 102 12.49 10.86 -20.12
C SER A 102 12.12 9.53 -19.44
N ILE A 103 10.94 9.46 -18.81
CA ILE A 103 10.48 8.23 -18.17
C ILE A 103 10.35 7.10 -19.21
N ARG A 104 9.77 7.38 -20.38
CA ARG A 104 9.60 6.41 -21.48
C ARG A 104 10.92 5.96 -22.09
N ALA A 105 11.87 6.87 -22.25
CA ALA A 105 13.20 6.56 -22.81
C ALA A 105 13.94 5.50 -21.99
N TYR A 106 13.78 5.51 -20.68
CA TYR A 106 14.47 4.63 -19.74
C TYR A 106 13.61 3.50 -19.20
N ARG A 107 12.52 3.06 -19.89
CA ARG A 107 11.56 2.06 -19.40
C ARG A 107 12.20 0.78 -18.88
N TRP A 108 13.18 0.25 -19.61
CA TRP A 108 13.86 -0.99 -19.23
C TRP A 108 14.77 -0.81 -18.02
N LEU A 109 15.35 0.39 -17.84
CA LEU A 109 16.13 0.72 -16.65
C LEU A 109 15.26 0.69 -15.40
N TRP A 110 14.04 1.21 -15.48
CA TRP A 110 13.09 1.15 -14.36
C TRP A 110 12.71 -0.27 -14.01
N LEU A 111 12.43 -1.12 -14.99
CA LEU A 111 12.12 -2.53 -14.76
C LEU A 111 13.33 -3.27 -14.17
N CYS A 112 14.52 -3.10 -14.73
CA CYS A 112 15.74 -3.69 -14.19
C CYS A 112 16.02 -3.21 -12.75
N GLY A 113 15.87 -1.91 -12.48
CA GLY A 113 16.03 -1.34 -11.15
C GLY A 113 15.05 -1.94 -10.13
N TYR A 114 13.79 -2.14 -10.53
CA TYR A 114 12.80 -2.86 -9.71
C TYR A 114 13.24 -4.29 -9.40
N LEU A 115 13.65 -5.06 -10.42
CA LEU A 115 14.08 -6.45 -10.24
C LEU A 115 15.33 -6.54 -9.36
N VAL A 116 16.30 -5.64 -9.53
CA VAL A 116 17.50 -5.56 -8.68
C VAL A 116 17.12 -5.26 -7.22
N ALA A 117 16.22 -4.32 -6.99
CA ALA A 117 15.74 -4.01 -5.65
C ALA A 117 15.02 -5.20 -5.00
N CYS A 118 14.20 -5.93 -5.76
CA CYS A 118 13.55 -7.18 -5.30
C CYS A 118 14.59 -8.27 -4.97
N LEU A 119 15.62 -8.44 -5.79
CA LEU A 119 16.71 -9.39 -5.53
C LEU A 119 17.51 -9.00 -4.27
N ALA A 120 17.76 -7.71 -4.07
CA ALA A 120 18.41 -7.22 -2.85
C ALA A 120 17.56 -7.51 -1.60
N LEU A 121 16.25 -7.28 -1.66
CA LEU A 121 15.31 -7.64 -0.58
C LEU A 121 15.31 -9.14 -0.31
N PHE A 122 15.27 -9.96 -1.35
CA PHE A 122 15.36 -11.41 -1.22
C PHE A 122 16.69 -11.83 -0.56
N GLY A 123 17.80 -11.24 -0.99
CA GLY A 123 19.11 -11.45 -0.37
C GLY A 123 19.13 -11.09 1.11
N LEU A 124 18.55 -9.94 1.50
CA LEU A 124 18.43 -9.54 2.91
C LEU A 124 17.59 -10.53 3.73
N ILE A 125 16.50 -11.06 3.17
CA ILE A 125 15.67 -12.07 3.82
C ILE A 125 16.48 -13.36 4.01
N MET A 126 17.23 -13.81 3.01
CA MET A 126 18.08 -14.99 3.08
C MET A 126 19.19 -14.83 4.12
N VAL A 127 19.86 -13.68 4.15
CA VAL A 127 20.89 -13.37 5.15
C VAL A 127 20.30 -13.40 6.55
N ARG A 128 19.15 -12.77 6.76
CA ARG A 128 18.45 -12.77 8.05
C ARG A 128 18.12 -14.19 8.51
N TYR A 129 17.62 -15.02 7.61
CA TYR A 129 17.18 -16.39 7.91
C TYR A 129 18.37 -17.32 8.17
N HIS A 130 19.38 -17.34 7.28
CA HIS A 130 20.51 -18.27 7.38
C HIS A 130 21.49 -17.93 8.50
N PHE A 131 21.75 -16.65 8.71
CA PHE A 131 22.76 -16.22 9.68
C PHE A 131 22.15 -15.77 11.01
N SER A 132 20.81 -15.86 11.16
CA SER A 132 20.09 -15.42 12.36
C SER A 132 20.46 -14.00 12.79
N VAL A 133 20.79 -13.15 11.83
CA VAL A 133 21.22 -11.77 12.09
C VAL A 133 20.05 -10.97 12.65
N LYS A 134 20.24 -10.30 13.78
CA LYS A 134 19.27 -9.36 14.36
C LYS A 134 19.26 -8.07 13.53
N MET A 135 18.68 -8.13 12.35
CA MET A 135 18.47 -6.97 11.49
C MET A 135 16.99 -6.59 11.44
N HIS A 136 16.70 -5.39 10.97
CA HIS A 136 15.34 -4.92 10.72
C HIS A 136 14.58 -5.88 9.80
N TYR A 137 13.24 -5.88 9.91
CA TYR A 137 12.45 -6.69 8.99
C TYR A 137 12.64 -6.15 7.56
N PRO A 138 13.12 -6.99 6.62
CA PRO A 138 13.49 -6.47 5.30
C PRO A 138 12.34 -5.88 4.50
N LEU A 139 11.09 -6.22 4.83
CA LEU A 139 9.89 -5.71 4.14
C LEU A 139 9.20 -4.54 4.86
N ASP A 140 9.86 -3.92 5.85
CA ASP A 140 9.35 -2.67 6.44
C ASP A 140 9.18 -1.60 5.35
N TYR A 141 8.06 -0.86 5.37
CA TYR A 141 7.73 0.10 4.31
C TYR A 141 8.71 1.27 4.20
N ASN A 142 9.48 1.55 5.25
CA ASN A 142 10.55 2.54 5.24
C ASN A 142 11.93 1.94 4.91
N ASN A 143 12.01 0.65 4.53
CA ASN A 143 13.25 0.08 4.01
C ASN A 143 13.62 0.75 2.67
N PRO A 144 14.86 1.24 2.49
CA PRO A 144 15.27 1.92 1.26
C PRO A 144 15.06 1.08 -0.01
N PHE A 145 15.28 -0.22 0.05
CA PHE A 145 15.06 -1.10 -1.11
C PHE A 145 13.58 -1.27 -1.45
N VAL A 146 12.67 -1.27 -0.45
CA VAL A 146 11.22 -1.29 -0.67
C VAL A 146 10.78 0.01 -1.35
N VAL A 147 11.26 1.15 -0.87
CA VAL A 147 10.93 2.47 -1.45
C VAL A 147 11.49 2.60 -2.86
N VAL A 148 12.74 2.19 -3.10
CA VAL A 148 13.33 2.18 -4.44
C VAL A 148 12.55 1.27 -5.37
N ALA A 149 12.19 0.05 -4.95
CA ALA A 149 11.38 -0.86 -5.74
C ALA A 149 10.03 -0.22 -6.11
N ALA A 150 9.35 0.42 -5.16
CA ALA A 150 8.07 1.09 -5.41
C ALA A 150 8.20 2.25 -6.41
N ILE A 151 9.24 3.09 -6.28
CA ILE A 151 9.51 4.19 -7.23
C ILE A 151 9.84 3.64 -8.62
N MET A 152 10.70 2.65 -8.73
CA MET A 152 11.09 2.05 -10.01
C MET A 152 9.88 1.41 -10.72
N LEU A 153 9.04 0.70 -9.97
CA LEU A 153 7.82 0.10 -10.50
C LEU A 153 6.82 1.17 -10.97
N LEU A 154 6.65 2.25 -10.19
CA LEU A 154 5.82 3.40 -10.58
C LEU A 154 6.32 4.01 -11.90
N LEU A 155 7.62 4.29 -12.01
CA LEU A 155 8.21 4.86 -13.23
C LEU A 155 8.08 3.91 -14.43
N PHE A 156 8.22 2.61 -14.21
CA PHE A 156 7.97 1.62 -15.25
C PHE A 156 6.53 1.69 -15.76
N PHE A 157 5.53 1.66 -14.87
CA PHE A 157 4.13 1.76 -15.29
C PHE A 157 3.80 3.09 -15.96
N LEU A 158 4.35 4.21 -15.49
CA LEU A 158 4.22 5.52 -16.14
C LEU A 158 4.85 5.57 -17.54
N SER A 159 5.85 4.72 -17.80
CA SER A 159 6.48 4.60 -19.11
C SER A 159 5.62 3.86 -20.14
N LEU A 160 4.62 3.09 -19.69
CA LEU A 160 3.76 2.31 -20.56
C LEU A 160 2.66 3.20 -21.15
N ASN A 161 2.51 3.12 -22.47
CA ASN A 161 1.38 3.76 -23.16
C ASN A 161 0.22 2.75 -23.28
N PHE A 162 -0.31 2.37 -22.12
CA PHE A 162 -1.33 1.33 -22.01
C PHE A 162 -2.59 1.87 -21.37
N GLN A 163 -3.72 1.69 -22.04
CA GLN A 163 -5.04 2.02 -21.51
C GLN A 163 -5.97 0.81 -21.68
N SER A 164 -6.56 0.36 -20.59
CA SER A 164 -7.52 -0.74 -20.61
C SER A 164 -8.73 -0.41 -19.75
N LYS A 165 -9.91 -0.48 -20.34
CA LYS A 165 -11.17 -0.32 -19.61
C LYS A 165 -11.34 -1.36 -18.52
N THR A 166 -10.92 -2.60 -18.79
CA THR A 166 -10.99 -3.70 -17.83
C THR A 166 -10.08 -3.49 -16.64
N VAL A 167 -8.81 -3.08 -16.89
CA VAL A 167 -7.86 -2.76 -15.81
C VAL A 167 -8.37 -1.60 -14.96
N ASN A 168 -8.86 -0.54 -15.58
CA ASN A 168 -9.41 0.62 -14.85
C ASN A 168 -10.65 0.24 -14.04
N TRP A 169 -11.50 -0.65 -14.57
CA TRP A 169 -12.69 -1.14 -13.88
C TRP A 169 -12.31 -1.96 -12.62
N ILE A 170 -11.30 -2.84 -12.71
CA ILE A 170 -10.77 -3.58 -11.57
C ILE A 170 -10.08 -2.61 -10.58
N ALA A 171 -9.23 -1.72 -11.07
CA ALA A 171 -8.45 -0.79 -10.26
C ALA A 171 -9.34 0.14 -9.42
N SER A 172 -10.53 0.53 -9.91
CA SER A 172 -11.47 1.36 -9.16
C SER A 172 -12.02 0.70 -7.88
N SER A 173 -11.88 -0.62 -7.75
CA SER A 173 -12.35 -1.41 -6.60
C SER A 173 -11.22 -1.93 -5.70
N VAL A 174 -9.94 -1.63 -6.00
CA VAL A 174 -8.78 -2.14 -5.24
C VAL A 174 -8.81 -1.66 -3.78
N PHE A 175 -9.29 -0.43 -3.55
CA PHE A 175 -9.44 0.08 -2.18
C PHE A 175 -10.47 -0.73 -1.37
N ALA A 176 -11.59 -1.11 -1.97
CA ALA A 176 -12.56 -1.98 -1.33
C ALA A 176 -11.97 -3.38 -1.04
N ALA A 177 -11.18 -3.93 -1.97
CA ALA A 177 -10.46 -5.18 -1.74
C ALA A 177 -9.51 -5.09 -0.53
N TYR A 178 -8.78 -3.98 -0.40
CA TYR A 178 -7.95 -3.72 0.77
C TYR A 178 -8.79 -3.68 2.07
N LEU A 179 -9.92 -2.96 2.07
CA LEU A 179 -10.78 -2.87 3.25
C LEU A 179 -11.33 -4.24 3.68
N ILE A 180 -11.70 -5.09 2.73
CA ILE A 180 -12.18 -6.45 3.00
C ILE A 180 -11.03 -7.31 3.56
N GLN A 181 -9.85 -7.23 2.97
CA GLN A 181 -8.67 -8.00 3.38
C GLN A 181 -8.21 -7.63 4.80
N GLU A 182 -8.19 -6.35 5.14
CA GLU A 182 -7.74 -5.86 6.45
C GLU A 182 -8.85 -5.83 7.50
N SER A 183 -10.05 -6.31 7.17
CA SER A 183 -11.13 -6.41 8.14
C SER A 183 -10.80 -7.44 9.23
N CYS A 184 -11.08 -7.11 10.49
CA CYS A 184 -10.77 -7.98 11.62
C CYS A 184 -11.39 -9.37 11.49
N TYR A 185 -12.67 -9.43 11.12
CA TYR A 185 -13.39 -10.70 11.06
C TYR A 185 -13.10 -11.53 9.83
N PHE A 186 -13.20 -10.90 8.66
CA PHE A 186 -13.03 -11.64 7.41
C PHE A 186 -11.55 -11.80 7.07
N GLY A 187 -10.77 -10.74 7.18
CA GLY A 187 -9.34 -10.77 6.83
C GLY A 187 -8.54 -11.56 7.86
N HIS A 188 -8.48 -11.04 9.08
CA HIS A 188 -7.59 -11.59 10.10
C HIS A 188 -8.08 -12.90 10.70
N ASP A 189 -9.38 -13.02 11.02
CA ASP A 189 -9.90 -14.19 11.73
C ASP A 189 -10.24 -15.35 10.80
N TRP A 190 -10.55 -15.10 9.52
CA TRP A 190 -10.94 -16.15 8.59
C TRP A 190 -9.98 -16.30 7.40
N LEU A 191 -9.74 -15.25 6.61
CA LEU A 191 -9.01 -15.37 5.35
C LEU A 191 -7.55 -15.80 5.55
N TYR A 192 -6.81 -15.13 6.44
CA TYR A 192 -5.39 -15.43 6.65
C TYR A 192 -5.13 -16.83 7.23
N PRO A 193 -5.91 -17.34 8.20
CA PRO A 193 -5.80 -18.72 8.63
C PRO A 193 -6.04 -19.72 7.50
N GLN A 194 -7.09 -19.54 6.69
CA GLN A 194 -7.39 -20.42 5.55
C GLN A 194 -6.25 -20.39 4.51
N MET A 195 -5.73 -19.21 4.19
CA MET A 195 -4.59 -19.09 3.27
C MET A 195 -3.34 -19.80 3.82
N ARG A 196 -3.10 -19.71 5.13
CA ARG A 196 -1.99 -20.40 5.79
C ARG A 196 -2.14 -21.92 5.69
N GLU A 197 -3.33 -22.46 5.94
CA GLU A 197 -3.62 -23.89 5.80
C GLU A 197 -3.41 -24.37 4.36
N ILE A 198 -3.99 -23.67 3.38
CA ILE A 198 -3.78 -23.98 1.96
C ILE A 198 -2.27 -24.01 1.64
N PHE A 199 -1.51 -23.03 2.14
CA PHE A 199 -0.07 -22.96 1.89
C PHE A 199 0.69 -24.14 2.49
N VAL A 200 0.28 -24.65 3.65
CA VAL A 200 0.91 -25.81 4.30
C VAL A 200 0.61 -27.11 3.54
N TYR A 201 -0.62 -27.30 3.06
CA TYR A 201 -1.03 -28.54 2.39
C TYR A 201 -0.65 -28.63 0.91
N VAL A 202 -0.31 -27.53 0.28
CA VAL A 202 0.08 -27.51 -1.14
C VAL A 202 1.56 -27.88 -1.29
N PRO A 203 1.90 -28.82 -2.20
CA PRO A 203 3.28 -29.17 -2.53
C PRO A 203 4.09 -27.93 -2.99
N ASP A 204 5.37 -27.88 -2.65
CA ASP A 204 6.25 -26.73 -2.89
C ASP A 204 6.22 -26.20 -4.33
N GLY A 205 6.21 -27.09 -5.31
CA GLY A 205 6.18 -26.71 -6.73
C GLY A 205 4.90 -25.99 -7.19
N TRP A 206 3.79 -26.14 -6.46
CA TRP A 206 2.50 -25.54 -6.81
C TRP A 206 2.13 -24.32 -5.96
N ARG A 207 2.86 -24.07 -4.85
CA ARG A 207 2.52 -23.00 -3.89
C ARG A 207 2.34 -21.64 -4.53
N ILE A 208 3.25 -21.25 -5.43
CA ILE A 208 3.18 -19.94 -6.08
C ILE A 208 1.94 -19.84 -6.97
N LEU A 209 1.63 -20.87 -7.75
CA LEU A 209 0.48 -20.87 -8.63
C LEU A 209 -0.84 -20.85 -7.86
N VAL A 210 -0.93 -21.63 -6.79
CA VAL A 210 -2.11 -21.64 -5.92
C VAL A 210 -2.28 -20.29 -5.22
N LEU A 211 -1.19 -19.70 -4.71
CA LEU A 211 -1.23 -18.38 -4.07
C LEU A 211 -1.71 -17.31 -5.06
N LEU A 212 -1.19 -17.28 -6.27
CA LEU A 212 -1.63 -16.36 -7.32
C LEU A 212 -3.11 -16.58 -7.69
N GLY A 213 -3.53 -17.83 -7.81
CA GLY A 213 -4.92 -18.19 -8.11
C GLY A 213 -5.88 -17.73 -7.01
N VAL A 214 -5.57 -18.02 -5.75
CA VAL A 214 -6.39 -17.60 -4.60
C VAL A 214 -6.41 -16.08 -4.46
N SER A 215 -5.26 -15.41 -4.61
CA SER A 215 -5.21 -13.94 -4.54
C SER A 215 -6.00 -13.30 -5.69
N GLY A 216 -5.92 -13.86 -6.90
CA GLY A 216 -6.70 -13.40 -8.05
C GLY A 216 -8.21 -13.60 -7.85
N ALA A 217 -8.63 -14.77 -7.35
CA ALA A 217 -10.02 -15.06 -7.04
C ALA A 217 -10.56 -14.13 -5.94
N PHE A 218 -9.78 -13.88 -4.89
CA PHE A 218 -10.11 -12.93 -3.83
C PHE A 218 -10.29 -11.51 -4.38
N LEU A 219 -9.37 -11.04 -5.22
CA LEU A 219 -9.47 -9.72 -5.85
C LEU A 219 -10.75 -9.61 -6.69
N MET A 220 -11.04 -10.61 -7.52
CA MET A 220 -12.25 -10.59 -8.36
C MET A 220 -13.53 -10.61 -7.54
N LEU A 221 -13.58 -11.40 -6.46
CA LEU A 221 -14.71 -11.43 -5.54
C LEU A 221 -14.91 -10.06 -4.86
N SER A 222 -13.83 -9.44 -4.41
CA SER A 222 -13.87 -8.11 -3.80
C SER A 222 -14.36 -7.04 -4.78
N VAL A 223 -13.92 -7.10 -6.05
CA VAL A 223 -14.41 -6.23 -7.12
C VAL A 223 -15.91 -6.40 -7.33
N LEU A 224 -16.41 -7.64 -7.37
CA LEU A 224 -17.84 -7.92 -7.53
C LEU A 224 -18.65 -7.36 -6.36
N ILE A 225 -18.19 -7.56 -5.12
CA ILE A 225 -18.84 -7.02 -3.92
C ILE A 225 -18.92 -5.49 -3.99
N ASP A 226 -17.83 -4.83 -4.33
CA ASP A 226 -17.78 -3.35 -4.46
C ASP A 226 -18.77 -2.84 -5.51
N LYS A 227 -18.83 -3.48 -6.69
CA LYS A 227 -19.76 -3.08 -7.74
C LYS A 227 -21.23 -3.30 -7.36
N ILE A 228 -21.55 -4.40 -6.67
CA ILE A 228 -22.90 -4.65 -6.17
C ILE A 228 -23.29 -3.60 -5.14
N LEU A 229 -22.40 -3.30 -4.17
CA LEU A 229 -22.65 -2.28 -3.17
C LEU A 229 -22.80 -0.89 -3.80
N GLY A 230 -22.02 -0.57 -4.83
CA GLY A 230 -22.13 0.67 -5.58
C GLY A 230 -23.49 0.84 -6.27
N VAL A 231 -24.04 -0.22 -6.83
CA VAL A 231 -25.40 -0.21 -7.43
C VAL A 231 -26.46 0.01 -6.35
N ILE A 232 -26.35 -0.68 -5.22
CA ILE A 232 -27.31 -0.56 -4.10
C ILE A 232 -27.28 0.86 -3.53
N SER A 233 -26.09 1.39 -3.23
CA SER A 233 -25.93 2.74 -2.67
C SER A 233 -26.43 3.82 -3.62
N GLY A 234 -26.13 3.71 -4.91
CA GLY A 234 -26.62 4.63 -5.94
C GLY A 234 -28.16 4.59 -6.09
N SER A 235 -28.77 3.44 -5.84
CA SER A 235 -30.24 3.30 -5.86
C SER A 235 -30.87 3.95 -4.63
N ILE A 236 -30.25 3.80 -3.46
CA ILE A 236 -30.73 4.43 -2.21
C ILE A 236 -30.64 5.96 -2.30
N LEU A 237 -29.52 6.50 -2.80
CA LEU A 237 -29.34 7.95 -2.96
C LEU A 237 -30.39 8.56 -3.90
N LYS A 238 -30.74 7.89 -4.99
CA LYS A 238 -31.80 8.35 -5.91
C LYS A 238 -33.22 8.36 -5.30
N ILE A 239 -33.44 7.55 -4.26
CA ILE A 239 -34.72 7.56 -3.52
C ILE A 239 -34.77 8.76 -2.56
N TYR A 240 -33.62 9.18 -2.02
CA TYR A 240 -33.53 10.31 -1.07
C TYR A 240 -33.59 11.67 -1.76
N ASP A 241 -33.19 11.76 -3.02
CA ASP A 241 -33.22 13.01 -3.84
C ASP A 241 -34.59 13.26 -4.53
N ARG A 242 -35.60 12.40 -4.26
CA ARG A 242 -36.99 12.55 -4.72
C ARG A 242 -37.91 12.96 -3.58
#